data_3f5c99512cefdf6a0c9ccf5c383fe915
#
_entry.id   3f5c99512cefdf6a0c9ccf5c383fe915
#
_cell.length_a   1.000
_cell.length_b   1.000
_cell.length_c   1.000
_cell.angle_alpha   90.00
_cell.angle_beta   90.00
_cell.angle_gamma   90.00
#
_symmetry.space_group_name_H-M   'P 1'
#
loop_
_entity.id
_entity.type
_entity.pdbx_description
1 polymer ?
#
loop_
_entity_poly.entity_id
_entity_poly.type
_entity_poly.pdbx_seq_one_letter_code
_entity_poly.pdbx_strand_id
1 'polypeptide(L)'
;TPSSRGLGDVYKRQVNRVVPIIKDAYVSLELGTGCLKVTPAHDENDKALGEKHKLDVVDIFNPDATLNHQGLHYQGKDRFEVRKAVVKELEAAGALVKITPHVHKVGTSERTKAVIEPRLSDQWFLKMADLAKPAIDAIEEDDVQLVPKKFINTYRHWMNNIRDWNISRQLWWGHQIPAYYYGPNSEHVVVADTKSAALEKAKVDSGNAALTLDDLHQDPDVLDTWFSSWLWPISVFNGVLEPDNKEISYYYPTQDLVTGPDILFFWVARMIMSGYALRDEKPFSHVYLTGLVRDGQGRKMSKQLGNSPDAIKLMETYGADGVRVGLLLSAAAGNDLLFDENLCQQGKNFANKIWNAFRLIQQWEVDETLETCATATAGID
;
A
#
# COMPACT_ATOMS: atom_id res chain seq x y z
N THR A 1 -25.51 -32.03 8.32
CA THR A 1 -24.30 -31.89 9.11
C THR A 1 -24.51 -31.00 10.32
N PRO A 2 -24.14 -31.41 11.51
CA PRO A 2 -24.61 -30.75 12.73
C PRO A 2 -23.87 -29.49 13.18
N SER A 3 -22.82 -29.07 12.57
CA SER A 3 -21.89 -28.17 13.27
C SER A 3 -21.65 -26.79 12.67
N SER A 4 -22.21 -26.46 11.56
CA SER A 4 -22.05 -25.14 10.94
C SER A 4 -23.29 -24.27 11.12
N ARG A 5 -23.73 -24.10 12.36
CA ARG A 5 -24.96 -23.38 12.69
C ARG A 5 -24.67 -21.91 13.02
N GLY A 6 -24.29 -21.17 11.99
CA GLY A 6 -24.21 -19.72 12.04
C GLY A 6 -25.38 -19.07 11.29
N LEU A 7 -25.34 -17.77 11.12
CA LEU A 7 -26.29 -16.98 10.31
C LEU A 7 -26.69 -17.65 9.00
N GLY A 8 -25.75 -18.34 8.35
CA GLY A 8 -25.98 -19.06 7.10
C GLY A 8 -26.94 -20.26 7.20
N ASP A 9 -27.11 -20.87 8.37
CA ASP A 9 -28.01 -22.02 8.50
C ASP A 9 -29.46 -21.61 8.60
N VAL A 10 -29.79 -20.50 9.27
CA VAL A 10 -31.15 -19.92 9.27
C VAL A 10 -31.51 -19.50 7.85
N TYR A 11 -30.61 -18.84 7.17
CA TYR A 11 -30.76 -18.45 5.77
C TYR A 11 -31.03 -19.66 4.87
N LYS A 12 -30.25 -20.74 4.99
CA LYS A 12 -30.44 -21.97 4.21
C LYS A 12 -31.77 -22.64 4.47
N ARG A 13 -32.23 -22.70 5.71
CA ARG A 13 -33.54 -23.27 6.08
C ARG A 13 -34.70 -22.48 5.51
N GLN A 14 -34.65 -21.16 5.54
CA GLN A 14 -35.72 -20.29 5.05
C GLN A 14 -35.91 -20.39 3.53
N VAL A 15 -34.85 -20.53 2.77
CA VAL A 15 -34.89 -20.68 1.30
C VAL A 15 -34.88 -22.13 0.84
N ASN A 16 -34.87 -23.09 1.77
CA ASN A 16 -34.78 -24.53 1.48
C ASN A 16 -33.65 -24.87 0.49
N ARG A 17 -32.49 -24.21 0.65
CA ARG A 17 -31.36 -24.33 -0.25
C ARG A 17 -30.59 -25.61 -0.02
N VAL A 18 -30.41 -26.38 -1.09
CA VAL A 18 -29.52 -27.54 -1.11
C VAL A 18 -28.09 -27.05 -1.28
N VAL A 19 -27.18 -27.50 -0.40
CA VAL A 19 -25.76 -27.21 -0.47
C VAL A 19 -24.98 -28.49 -0.67
N PRO A 20 -23.96 -28.50 -1.55
CA PRO A 20 -23.14 -29.66 -1.77
C PRO A 20 -22.23 -29.95 -0.56
N ILE A 21 -22.01 -31.24 -0.29
CA ILE A 21 -20.97 -31.65 0.65
C ILE A 21 -19.71 -31.93 -0.16
N ILE A 22 -18.65 -31.16 0.13
CA ILE A 22 -17.36 -31.26 -0.53
C ILE A 22 -16.31 -31.81 0.44
N LYS A 23 -15.25 -32.42 -0.10
CA LYS A 23 -14.09 -32.89 0.67
C LYS A 23 -12.90 -31.97 0.28
N ASP A 24 -12.21 -31.47 1.28
CA ASP A 24 -11.01 -30.65 1.06
C ASP A 24 -9.98 -30.85 2.17
N ALA A 25 -8.70 -30.80 1.82
CA ALA A 25 -7.59 -30.90 2.76
C ALA A 25 -7.49 -29.69 3.71
N TYR A 26 -8.17 -28.59 3.40
CA TYR A 26 -8.26 -27.42 4.27
C TYR A 26 -8.93 -27.72 5.61
N VAL A 27 -9.82 -28.69 5.65
CA VAL A 27 -10.57 -29.05 6.86
C VAL A 27 -9.77 -30.03 7.72
N SER A 28 -9.37 -29.58 8.92
CA SER A 28 -8.70 -30.43 9.90
C SER A 28 -9.72 -31.24 10.72
N LEU A 29 -9.48 -32.54 10.89
CA LEU A 29 -10.27 -33.41 11.77
C LEU A 29 -9.97 -33.16 13.25
N GLU A 30 -8.86 -32.53 13.56
CA GLU A 30 -8.42 -32.18 14.92
C GLU A 30 -9.07 -30.86 15.42
N LEU A 31 -9.67 -30.09 14.53
CA LEU A 31 -10.29 -28.82 14.86
C LEU A 31 -11.83 -28.95 14.85
N GLY A 32 -12.45 -28.72 16.01
CA GLY A 32 -13.92 -28.74 16.14
C GLY A 32 -14.53 -30.09 15.79
N THR A 33 -15.43 -30.11 14.81
CA THR A 33 -16.17 -31.33 14.37
C THR A 33 -15.64 -31.95 13.07
N GLY A 34 -14.62 -31.33 12.46
CA GLY A 34 -14.18 -31.67 11.11
C GLY A 34 -15.17 -31.32 10.01
N CYS A 35 -16.15 -30.45 10.30
CA CYS A 35 -17.14 -29.96 9.35
C CYS A 35 -17.09 -28.44 9.29
N LEU A 36 -16.77 -27.88 8.12
CA LEU A 36 -16.71 -26.44 7.87
C LEU A 36 -17.91 -26.00 7.01
N LYS A 37 -18.56 -24.90 7.40
CA LYS A 37 -19.51 -24.21 6.53
C LYS A 37 -18.73 -23.21 5.67
N VAL A 38 -18.86 -23.31 4.35
CA VAL A 38 -18.18 -22.44 3.38
C VAL A 38 -19.12 -21.34 2.90
N THR A 39 -18.68 -20.08 2.99
CA THR A 39 -19.41 -18.89 2.55
C THR A 39 -18.52 -18.03 1.64
N PRO A 40 -18.44 -18.33 0.34
CA PRO A 40 -17.45 -17.74 -0.58
C PRO A 40 -17.52 -16.20 -0.68
N ALA A 41 -18.67 -15.59 -0.38
CA ALA A 41 -18.83 -14.14 -0.48
C ALA A 41 -18.21 -13.34 0.68
N HIS A 42 -17.96 -13.96 1.84
CA HIS A 42 -17.68 -13.23 3.08
C HIS A 42 -16.46 -13.71 3.87
N ASP A 43 -15.65 -14.56 3.27
CA ASP A 43 -14.38 -15.05 3.87
C ASP A 43 -13.39 -15.36 2.76
N GLU A 44 -12.12 -14.96 2.94
CA GLU A 44 -11.07 -15.14 1.92
C GLU A 44 -10.73 -16.61 1.67
N ASN A 45 -10.67 -17.44 2.74
CA ASN A 45 -10.40 -18.86 2.59
C ASN A 45 -11.60 -19.60 1.98
N ASP A 46 -12.81 -19.21 2.37
CA ASP A 46 -14.04 -19.75 1.81
C ASP A 46 -14.19 -19.37 0.33
N LYS A 47 -13.70 -18.19 -0.08
CA LYS A 47 -13.65 -17.79 -1.48
C LYS A 47 -12.74 -18.73 -2.28
N ALA A 48 -11.54 -19.00 -1.80
CA ALA A 48 -10.61 -19.93 -2.46
C ALA A 48 -11.20 -21.34 -2.58
N LEU A 49 -11.89 -21.83 -1.53
CA LEU A 49 -12.63 -23.10 -1.59
C LEU A 49 -13.80 -23.03 -2.58
N GLY A 50 -14.50 -21.91 -2.62
CA GLY A 50 -15.60 -21.66 -3.55
C GLY A 50 -15.16 -21.73 -5.01
N GLU A 51 -14.05 -21.10 -5.35
CA GLU A 51 -13.45 -21.14 -6.68
C GLU A 51 -13.00 -22.57 -7.05
N LYS A 52 -12.28 -23.23 -6.15
CA LYS A 52 -11.79 -24.61 -6.34
C LYS A 52 -12.92 -25.61 -6.58
N HIS A 53 -14.01 -25.49 -5.86
CA HIS A 53 -15.13 -26.42 -5.91
C HIS A 53 -16.34 -25.89 -6.68
N LYS A 54 -16.22 -24.72 -7.32
CA LYS A 54 -17.28 -24.07 -8.13
C LYS A 54 -18.58 -23.90 -7.33
N LEU A 55 -18.46 -23.39 -6.09
CA LEU A 55 -19.60 -23.14 -5.23
C LEU A 55 -20.27 -21.80 -5.57
N ASP A 56 -21.58 -21.73 -5.33
CA ASP A 56 -22.31 -20.48 -5.50
C ASP A 56 -21.82 -19.40 -4.54
N VAL A 57 -21.69 -18.19 -5.06
CA VAL A 57 -21.37 -16.99 -4.29
C VAL A 57 -22.66 -16.26 -3.93
N VAL A 58 -22.96 -16.13 -2.66
CA VAL A 58 -24.16 -15.43 -2.17
C VAL A 58 -23.76 -14.29 -1.25
N ASP A 59 -23.77 -13.07 -1.80
CA ASP A 59 -23.55 -11.85 -1.04
C ASP A 59 -24.86 -11.44 -0.35
N ILE A 60 -24.82 -11.29 0.98
CA ILE A 60 -25.99 -10.93 1.80
C ILE A 60 -25.96 -9.48 2.29
N PHE A 61 -24.91 -8.71 1.95
CA PHE A 61 -24.73 -7.35 2.45
C PHE A 61 -24.94 -6.28 1.38
N ASN A 62 -25.51 -5.15 1.80
CA ASN A 62 -25.41 -3.87 1.12
C ASN A 62 -24.04 -3.22 1.42
N PRO A 63 -23.63 -2.17 0.69
CA PRO A 63 -22.38 -1.44 0.94
C PRO A 63 -22.26 -0.85 2.36
N ASP A 64 -23.36 -0.51 3.00
CA ASP A 64 -23.44 0.00 4.38
C ASP A 64 -23.47 -1.10 5.45
N ALA A 65 -23.31 -2.37 5.04
CA ALA A 65 -23.35 -3.57 5.88
C ALA A 65 -24.73 -3.84 6.55
N THR A 66 -25.80 -3.28 6.02
CA THR A 66 -27.15 -3.80 6.23
C THR A 66 -27.37 -5.03 5.36
N LEU A 67 -28.35 -5.87 5.68
CA LEU A 67 -28.64 -7.03 4.86
C LEU A 67 -29.41 -6.63 3.60
N ASN A 68 -29.01 -7.19 2.45
CA ASN A 68 -29.70 -7.00 1.17
C ASN A 68 -30.91 -7.96 1.04
N HIS A 69 -31.51 -8.03 -0.16
CA HIS A 69 -32.67 -8.89 -0.43
C HIS A 69 -32.41 -10.39 -0.16
N GLN A 70 -31.16 -10.85 -0.23
CA GLN A 70 -30.78 -12.23 0.12
C GLN A 70 -30.88 -12.50 1.63
N GLY A 71 -30.98 -11.46 2.45
CA GLY A 71 -31.23 -11.54 3.88
C GLY A 71 -32.71 -11.79 4.25
N LEU A 72 -33.61 -11.88 3.25
CA LEU A 72 -35.05 -12.17 3.39
C LEU A 72 -35.74 -11.20 4.37
N HIS A 73 -36.42 -11.72 5.43
CA HIS A 73 -37.10 -10.92 6.44
C HIS A 73 -36.16 -10.04 7.30
N TYR A 74 -34.84 -10.20 7.15
CA TYR A 74 -33.85 -9.32 7.74
C TYR A 74 -33.35 -8.22 6.79
N GLN A 75 -33.90 -8.15 5.57
CA GLN A 75 -33.52 -7.10 4.60
C GLN A 75 -33.57 -5.71 5.21
N GLY A 76 -32.53 -4.93 5.00
CA GLY A 76 -32.39 -3.55 5.51
C GLY A 76 -32.01 -3.43 6.99
N LYS A 77 -31.89 -4.53 7.73
CA LYS A 77 -31.46 -4.51 9.13
C LYS A 77 -29.94 -4.52 9.27
N ASP A 78 -29.46 -3.90 10.34
CA ASP A 78 -28.04 -3.92 10.70
C ASP A 78 -27.58 -5.34 11.06
N ARG A 79 -26.37 -5.72 10.62
CA ARG A 79 -25.78 -7.05 10.83
C ARG A 79 -25.66 -7.47 12.29
N PHE A 80 -25.41 -6.53 13.21
CA PHE A 80 -25.29 -6.84 14.63
C PHE A 80 -26.63 -7.07 15.29
N GLU A 81 -27.67 -6.37 14.81
CA GLU A 81 -29.05 -6.62 15.24
C GLU A 81 -29.54 -7.99 14.75
N VAL A 82 -29.25 -8.30 13.48
CA VAL A 82 -29.57 -9.59 12.88
C VAL A 82 -28.87 -10.73 13.60
N ARG A 83 -27.60 -10.60 13.95
CA ARG A 83 -26.87 -11.60 14.72
C ARG A 83 -27.57 -11.96 16.04
N LYS A 84 -28.10 -10.97 16.74
CA LYS A 84 -28.88 -11.19 17.98
C LYS A 84 -30.27 -11.82 17.72
N ALA A 85 -30.93 -11.42 16.65
CA ALA A 85 -32.25 -11.91 16.27
C ALA A 85 -32.18 -13.39 15.84
N VAL A 86 -31.19 -13.77 15.03
CA VAL A 86 -30.96 -15.15 14.56
C VAL A 86 -30.75 -16.12 15.73
N VAL A 87 -30.03 -15.71 16.78
CA VAL A 87 -29.84 -16.55 17.96
C VAL A 87 -31.18 -16.92 18.59
N LYS A 88 -32.08 -15.95 18.74
CA LYS A 88 -33.43 -16.19 19.31
C LYS A 88 -34.28 -17.09 18.41
N GLU A 89 -34.21 -16.93 17.11
CA GLU A 89 -34.91 -17.80 16.15
C GLU A 89 -34.39 -19.22 16.18
N LEU A 90 -33.08 -19.41 16.29
CA LEU A 90 -32.48 -20.73 16.41
C LEU A 90 -32.85 -21.43 17.72
N GLU A 91 -32.98 -20.65 18.81
CA GLU A 91 -33.45 -21.15 20.10
C GLU A 91 -34.91 -21.59 20.02
N ALA A 92 -35.78 -20.73 19.48
CA ALA A 92 -37.21 -21.03 19.28
C ALA A 92 -37.43 -22.25 18.36
N ALA A 93 -36.57 -22.46 17.37
CA ALA A 93 -36.61 -23.61 16.49
C ALA A 93 -35.99 -24.89 17.10
N GLY A 94 -35.51 -24.87 18.35
CA GLY A 94 -34.82 -26.00 19.00
C GLY A 94 -33.49 -26.36 18.33
N ALA A 95 -32.90 -25.44 17.58
CA ALA A 95 -31.69 -25.67 16.82
C ALA A 95 -30.43 -25.13 17.52
N LEU A 96 -30.57 -24.34 18.56
CA LEU A 96 -29.48 -23.81 19.36
C LEU A 96 -29.13 -24.81 20.48
N VAL A 97 -27.93 -25.38 20.42
CA VAL A 97 -27.46 -26.34 21.42
C VAL A 97 -26.67 -25.61 22.53
N LYS A 98 -25.79 -24.70 22.17
CA LYS A 98 -24.91 -24.03 23.14
C LYS A 98 -24.34 -22.74 22.54
N ILE A 99 -24.19 -21.73 23.36
CA ILE A 99 -23.39 -20.52 23.08
C ILE A 99 -22.11 -20.60 23.91
N THR A 100 -20.98 -20.50 23.25
CA THR A 100 -19.67 -20.49 23.93
C THR A 100 -19.00 -19.15 23.64
N PRO A 101 -18.55 -18.39 24.65
CA PRO A 101 -17.75 -17.21 24.45
C PRO A 101 -16.48 -17.53 23.66
N HIS A 102 -16.17 -16.73 22.67
CA HIS A 102 -14.98 -16.88 21.85
C HIS A 102 -14.30 -15.52 21.66
N VAL A 103 -13.02 -15.47 21.96
CA VAL A 103 -12.20 -14.26 21.81
C VAL A 103 -11.35 -14.42 20.57
N HIS A 104 -11.50 -13.50 19.62
CA HIS A 104 -10.71 -13.46 18.39
C HIS A 104 -10.42 -12.01 17.98
N LYS A 105 -9.47 -11.83 17.08
CA LYS A 105 -9.18 -10.52 16.50
C LYS A 105 -10.25 -10.16 15.48
N VAL A 106 -10.81 -8.96 15.58
CA VAL A 106 -11.79 -8.41 14.64
C VAL A 106 -11.15 -7.30 13.84
N GLY A 107 -11.22 -7.40 12.51
CA GLY A 107 -10.76 -6.36 11.61
C GLY A 107 -11.61 -5.09 11.74
N THR A 108 -10.96 -3.94 11.84
CA THR A 108 -11.63 -2.64 11.86
C THR A 108 -11.00 -1.69 10.85
N SER A 109 -11.81 -0.79 10.29
CA SER A 109 -11.32 0.30 9.45
C SER A 109 -10.32 1.16 10.24
N GLU A 110 -9.15 1.39 9.68
CA GLU A 110 -8.12 2.22 10.30
C GLU A 110 -8.62 3.64 10.57
N ARG A 111 -9.42 4.19 9.67
CA ARG A 111 -9.92 5.57 9.73
C ARG A 111 -11.15 5.74 10.60
N THR A 112 -12.16 4.88 10.43
CA THR A 112 -13.46 5.02 11.09
C THR A 112 -13.63 4.14 12.31
N LYS A 113 -12.73 3.16 12.52
CA LYS A 113 -12.81 2.12 13.56
C LYS A 113 -14.06 1.23 13.43
N ALA A 114 -14.81 1.36 12.36
CA ALA A 114 -15.93 0.47 12.09
C ALA A 114 -15.44 -0.96 11.83
N VAL A 115 -16.17 -1.95 12.32
CA VAL A 115 -15.90 -3.35 12.03
C VAL A 115 -16.11 -3.61 10.54
N ILE A 116 -15.12 -4.20 9.88
CA ILE A 116 -15.20 -4.54 8.46
C ILE A 116 -15.83 -5.91 8.27
N GLU A 117 -16.55 -6.06 7.16
CA GLU A 117 -17.07 -7.35 6.69
C GLU A 117 -16.41 -7.65 5.33
N PRO A 118 -15.79 -8.82 5.13
CA PRO A 118 -15.29 -9.23 3.83
C PRO A 118 -16.45 -9.29 2.82
N ARG A 119 -16.22 -8.72 1.64
CA ARG A 119 -17.21 -8.67 0.57
C ARG A 119 -16.50 -8.71 -0.78
N LEU A 120 -17.07 -9.38 -1.76
CA LEU A 120 -16.60 -9.34 -3.13
C LEU A 120 -17.07 -8.05 -3.82
N SER A 121 -16.18 -7.46 -4.58
CA SER A 121 -16.47 -6.32 -5.46
C SER A 121 -15.55 -6.36 -6.66
N ASP A 122 -16.00 -5.81 -7.78
CA ASP A 122 -15.15 -5.64 -8.94
C ASP A 122 -14.09 -4.60 -8.65
N GLN A 123 -12.85 -4.92 -8.99
CA GLN A 123 -11.69 -4.11 -8.71
C GLN A 123 -10.73 -4.14 -9.91
N TRP A 124 -9.98 -3.07 -10.08
CA TRP A 124 -8.91 -3.03 -11.06
C TRP A 124 -7.63 -3.66 -10.51
N PHE A 125 -7.11 -4.64 -11.24
CA PHE A 125 -5.86 -5.31 -10.90
C PHE A 125 -4.82 -5.13 -11.98
N LEU A 126 -3.60 -4.82 -11.57
CA LEU A 126 -2.42 -4.86 -12.41
C LEU A 126 -1.75 -6.23 -12.26
N LYS A 127 -1.52 -6.93 -13.37
CA LYS A 127 -0.76 -8.18 -13.39
C LYS A 127 0.71 -7.88 -13.12
N MET A 128 1.24 -8.43 -12.03
CA MET A 128 2.55 -8.04 -11.52
C MET A 128 3.68 -9.00 -11.94
N ALA A 129 3.39 -10.25 -12.27
CA ALA A 129 4.41 -11.27 -12.48
C ALA A 129 5.41 -10.91 -13.59
N ASP A 130 4.92 -10.45 -14.76
CA ASP A 130 5.76 -10.08 -15.89
C ASP A 130 6.54 -8.77 -15.62
N LEU A 131 5.96 -7.84 -14.88
CA LEU A 131 6.61 -6.59 -14.48
C LEU A 131 7.69 -6.80 -13.42
N ALA A 132 7.51 -7.79 -12.56
CA ALA A 132 8.46 -8.08 -11.48
C ALA A 132 9.77 -8.69 -11.99
N LYS A 133 9.72 -9.46 -13.08
CA LYS A 133 10.89 -10.20 -13.56
C LYS A 133 12.10 -9.29 -13.88
N PRO A 134 11.99 -8.26 -14.75
CA PRO A 134 13.10 -7.35 -15.01
C PRO A 134 13.61 -6.64 -13.74
N ALA A 135 12.69 -6.33 -12.81
CA ALA A 135 13.03 -5.66 -11.56
C ALA A 135 13.77 -6.59 -10.55
N ILE A 136 13.53 -7.90 -10.63
CA ILE A 136 14.31 -8.89 -9.88
C ILE A 136 15.71 -8.99 -10.48
N ASP A 137 15.78 -9.18 -11.80
CA ASP A 137 17.03 -9.35 -12.54
C ASP A 137 17.96 -8.15 -12.29
N ALA A 138 17.44 -6.92 -12.33
CA ALA A 138 18.20 -5.69 -12.08
C ALA A 138 18.90 -5.65 -10.70
N ILE A 139 18.29 -6.22 -9.66
CA ILE A 139 18.89 -6.29 -8.32
C ILE A 139 19.86 -7.47 -8.22
N GLU A 140 19.54 -8.61 -8.84
CA GLU A 140 20.41 -9.81 -8.80
C GLU A 140 21.71 -9.61 -9.59
N GLU A 141 21.67 -8.83 -10.65
CA GLU A 141 22.82 -8.52 -11.52
C GLU A 141 23.59 -7.28 -11.06
N ASP A 142 23.24 -6.70 -9.91
CA ASP A 142 23.82 -5.45 -9.36
C ASP A 142 23.65 -4.22 -10.32
N ASP A 143 22.71 -4.27 -11.28
CA ASP A 143 22.38 -3.12 -12.12
C ASP A 143 21.73 -2.00 -11.31
N VAL A 144 20.90 -2.35 -10.33
CA VAL A 144 20.43 -1.47 -9.26
C VAL A 144 20.91 -2.00 -7.92
N GLN A 145 21.67 -1.21 -7.18
CA GLN A 145 22.29 -1.64 -5.94
C GLN A 145 21.52 -1.16 -4.71
N LEU A 146 21.20 -2.07 -3.80
CA LEU A 146 20.62 -1.75 -2.49
C LEU A 146 21.72 -1.53 -1.46
N VAL A 147 21.71 -0.39 -0.80
CA VAL A 147 22.66 -0.03 0.26
C VAL A 147 21.91 0.18 1.58
N PRO A 148 22.16 -0.65 2.59
CA PRO A 148 23.09 -1.80 2.63
C PRO A 148 22.53 -3.05 1.95
N LYS A 149 23.40 -3.91 1.46
CA LYS A 149 23.05 -5.14 0.72
C LYS A 149 22.17 -6.13 1.48
N LYS A 150 22.07 -6.03 2.81
CA LYS A 150 21.19 -6.91 3.63
C LYS A 150 19.73 -6.90 3.18
N PHE A 151 19.25 -5.82 2.55
CA PHE A 151 17.88 -5.68 2.09
C PHE A 151 17.57 -6.47 0.81
N ILE A 152 18.57 -6.99 0.11
CA ILE A 152 18.39 -7.86 -1.08
C ILE A 152 17.54 -9.08 -0.73
N ASN A 153 17.77 -9.70 0.44
CA ASN A 153 16.97 -10.87 0.85
C ASN A 153 15.48 -10.52 1.08
N THR A 154 15.22 -9.36 1.67
CA THR A 154 13.86 -8.86 1.86
C THR A 154 13.20 -8.56 0.52
N TYR A 155 13.90 -7.86 -0.37
CA TYR A 155 13.44 -7.56 -1.73
C TYR A 155 13.10 -8.83 -2.51
N ARG A 156 14.05 -9.79 -2.55
CA ARG A 156 13.88 -11.10 -3.20
C ARG A 156 12.66 -11.86 -2.67
N HIS A 157 12.48 -11.91 -1.35
CA HIS A 157 11.33 -12.59 -0.75
C HIS A 157 10.01 -11.98 -1.22
N TRP A 158 9.88 -10.67 -1.24
CA TRP A 158 8.65 -9.99 -1.65
C TRP A 158 8.39 -10.13 -3.14
N MET A 159 9.41 -10.01 -3.96
CA MET A 159 9.29 -10.05 -5.41
C MET A 159 8.98 -11.45 -5.93
N ASN A 160 9.58 -12.49 -5.36
CA ASN A 160 9.30 -13.90 -5.73
C ASN A 160 7.90 -14.37 -5.28
N ASN A 161 7.29 -13.68 -4.32
CA ASN A 161 5.94 -13.98 -3.84
C ASN A 161 4.94 -12.88 -4.23
N ILE A 162 5.24 -12.13 -5.28
CA ILE A 162 4.41 -11.01 -5.70
C ILE A 162 3.02 -11.51 -6.15
N ARG A 163 2.00 -10.77 -5.77
CA ARG A 163 0.61 -10.99 -6.20
C ARG A 163 0.16 -9.83 -7.06
N ASP A 164 -0.87 -10.05 -7.85
CA ASP A 164 -1.49 -8.99 -8.64
C ASP A 164 -1.92 -7.84 -7.73
N TRP A 165 -1.69 -6.63 -8.20
CA TRP A 165 -1.88 -5.43 -7.41
C TRP A 165 -3.26 -4.84 -7.67
N ASN A 166 -4.14 -4.87 -6.65
CA ASN A 166 -5.37 -4.09 -6.68
C ASN A 166 -5.02 -2.60 -6.66
N ILE A 167 -5.30 -1.91 -7.76
CA ILE A 167 -4.98 -0.50 -7.96
C ILE A 167 -6.16 0.44 -7.73
N SER A 168 -7.36 -0.08 -7.51
CA SER A 168 -8.54 0.74 -7.21
C SER A 168 -8.73 0.97 -5.71
N ARG A 169 -9.26 2.14 -5.35
CA ARG A 169 -9.58 2.53 -3.97
C ARG A 169 -10.92 3.23 -3.94
N GLN A 170 -11.77 2.86 -2.97
CA GLN A 170 -13.07 3.46 -2.71
C GLN A 170 -12.88 4.67 -1.78
N LEU A 171 -12.29 5.74 -2.31
CA LEU A 171 -11.99 6.99 -1.60
C LEU A 171 -12.61 8.16 -2.33
N TRP A 172 -13.00 9.18 -1.59
CA TRP A 172 -13.53 10.41 -2.17
C TRP A 172 -12.44 11.27 -2.82
N TRP A 173 -11.21 11.24 -2.30
CA TRP A 173 -10.10 12.04 -2.79
C TRP A 173 -9.00 11.17 -3.41
N GLY A 174 -8.62 11.51 -4.64
CA GLY A 174 -7.56 10.83 -5.38
C GLY A 174 -7.67 11.05 -6.88
N HIS A 175 -6.87 10.32 -7.65
CA HIS A 175 -6.94 10.29 -9.11
C HIS A 175 -8.06 9.34 -9.53
N GLN A 176 -9.19 9.86 -9.97
CA GLN A 176 -10.30 9.04 -10.45
C GLN A 176 -9.85 8.16 -11.61
N ILE A 177 -10.25 6.90 -11.59
CA ILE A 177 -9.88 5.93 -12.61
C ILE A 177 -10.44 6.38 -13.97
N PRO A 178 -9.62 6.53 -15.01
CA PRO A 178 -10.03 7.03 -16.30
C PRO A 178 -10.66 5.93 -17.18
N ALA A 179 -11.52 5.11 -16.58
CA ALA A 179 -12.28 4.06 -17.22
C ALA A 179 -13.75 4.47 -17.33
N TYR A 180 -14.34 4.26 -18.50
CA TYR A 180 -15.71 4.64 -18.78
C TYR A 180 -16.48 3.42 -19.24
N TYR A 181 -17.53 3.11 -18.48
CA TYR A 181 -18.42 1.97 -18.75
C TYR A 181 -19.59 2.40 -19.63
N TYR A 182 -20.03 1.51 -20.51
CA TYR A 182 -21.18 1.71 -21.38
C TYR A 182 -21.85 0.38 -21.74
N GLY A 183 -23.02 0.45 -22.38
CA GLY A 183 -23.81 -0.71 -22.75
C GLY A 183 -24.74 -1.21 -21.64
N PRO A 184 -25.57 -2.24 -21.93
CA PRO A 184 -26.45 -2.85 -20.94
C PRO A 184 -25.64 -3.36 -19.74
N ASN A 185 -26.06 -2.99 -18.52
CA ASN A 185 -25.37 -3.40 -17.29
C ASN A 185 -23.89 -3.02 -17.17
N SER A 186 -23.41 -2.03 -17.94
CA SER A 186 -22.00 -1.60 -17.92
C SER A 186 -21.02 -2.73 -18.31
N GLU A 187 -21.39 -3.55 -19.27
CA GLU A 187 -20.61 -4.72 -19.70
C GLU A 187 -19.34 -4.36 -20.47
N HIS A 188 -19.28 -3.15 -21.02
CA HIS A 188 -18.16 -2.68 -21.81
C HIS A 188 -17.43 -1.56 -21.11
N VAL A 189 -16.12 -1.47 -21.33
CA VAL A 189 -15.28 -0.44 -20.73
C VAL A 189 -14.23 0.06 -21.71
N VAL A 190 -14.04 1.37 -21.74
CA VAL A 190 -12.93 2.02 -22.46
C VAL A 190 -12.14 2.91 -21.50
N VAL A 191 -10.85 3.02 -21.74
CA VAL A 191 -9.95 3.88 -20.95
C VAL A 191 -9.57 5.09 -21.79
N ALA A 192 -9.78 6.29 -21.25
CA ALA A 192 -9.43 7.55 -21.90
C ALA A 192 -9.22 8.66 -20.87
N ASP A 193 -8.47 9.68 -21.25
CA ASP A 193 -8.17 10.87 -20.44
C ASP A 193 -9.39 11.79 -20.26
N THR A 194 -10.31 11.78 -21.21
CA THR A 194 -11.54 12.58 -21.17
C THR A 194 -12.76 11.77 -21.55
N LYS A 195 -13.93 12.16 -21.06
CA LYS A 195 -15.21 11.53 -21.39
C LYS A 195 -15.52 11.62 -22.89
N SER A 196 -15.09 12.70 -23.56
CA SER A 196 -15.26 12.85 -25.01
C SER A 196 -14.39 11.87 -25.80
N ALA A 197 -13.12 11.71 -25.41
CA ALA A 197 -12.24 10.71 -26.01
C ALA A 197 -12.73 9.26 -25.75
N ALA A 198 -13.29 9.03 -24.56
CA ALA A 198 -13.94 7.76 -24.22
C ALA A 198 -15.14 7.47 -25.14
N LEU A 199 -15.97 8.47 -25.44
CA LEU A 199 -17.11 8.32 -26.35
C LEU A 199 -16.66 7.88 -27.75
N GLU A 200 -15.63 8.51 -28.30
CA GLU A 200 -15.14 8.12 -29.63
C GLU A 200 -14.57 6.68 -29.63
N LYS A 201 -13.86 6.31 -28.57
CA LYS A 201 -13.40 4.92 -28.40
C LYS A 201 -14.57 3.94 -28.28
N ALA A 202 -15.59 4.27 -27.48
CA ALA A 202 -16.76 3.43 -27.27
C ALA A 202 -17.59 3.24 -28.56
N LYS A 203 -17.71 4.28 -29.37
CA LYS A 203 -18.37 4.19 -30.71
C LYS A 203 -17.64 3.22 -31.65
N VAL A 204 -16.31 3.27 -31.63
CA VAL A 204 -15.48 2.36 -32.44
C VAL A 204 -15.60 0.93 -31.95
N ASP A 205 -15.46 0.74 -30.64
CA ASP A 205 -15.45 -0.57 -29.97
C ASP A 205 -16.81 -1.29 -30.15
N SER A 206 -17.92 -0.56 -29.95
CA SER A 206 -19.28 -1.11 -30.10
C SER A 206 -19.81 -1.16 -31.51
N GLY A 207 -19.18 -0.45 -32.47
CA GLY A 207 -19.76 -0.20 -33.80
C GLY A 207 -21.03 0.65 -33.79
N ASN A 208 -21.38 1.28 -32.66
CA ASN A 208 -22.59 2.09 -32.48
C ASN A 208 -22.29 3.58 -32.51
N ALA A 209 -22.47 4.22 -33.65
CA ALA A 209 -22.28 5.65 -33.84
C ALA A 209 -23.32 6.52 -33.09
N ALA A 210 -24.42 5.94 -32.59
CA ALA A 210 -25.48 6.65 -31.91
C ALA A 210 -25.20 6.86 -30.41
N LEU A 211 -24.13 6.28 -29.85
CA LEU A 211 -23.73 6.52 -28.46
C LEU A 211 -23.50 8.01 -28.17
N THR A 212 -23.93 8.45 -27.01
CA THR A 212 -23.80 9.81 -26.50
C THR A 212 -22.98 9.84 -25.23
N LEU A 213 -22.63 11.04 -24.74
CA LEU A 213 -21.93 11.18 -23.45
C LEU A 213 -22.77 10.65 -22.28
N ASP A 214 -24.09 10.67 -22.36
CA ASP A 214 -24.97 10.21 -21.29
C ASP A 214 -25.00 8.68 -21.16
N ASP A 215 -24.58 7.97 -22.20
CA ASP A 215 -24.47 6.51 -22.19
C ASP A 215 -23.18 6.02 -21.49
N LEU A 216 -22.26 6.93 -21.17
CA LEU A 216 -21.00 6.61 -20.52
C LEU A 216 -20.98 7.04 -19.06
N HIS A 217 -20.53 6.15 -18.16
CA HIS A 217 -20.22 6.50 -16.76
C HIS A 217 -18.79 6.14 -16.42
N GLN A 218 -18.14 7.14 -15.83
CA GLN A 218 -16.79 6.95 -15.35
C GLN A 218 -16.79 6.10 -14.08
N ASP A 219 -15.76 5.28 -13.92
CA ASP A 219 -15.51 4.54 -12.69
C ASP A 219 -15.47 5.48 -11.49
N PRO A 220 -16.26 5.22 -10.43
CA PRO A 220 -16.31 6.10 -9.27
C PRO A 220 -15.08 6.00 -8.36
N ASP A 221 -14.28 4.95 -8.52
CA ASP A 221 -13.11 4.69 -7.70
C ASP A 221 -11.92 5.56 -8.10
N VAL A 222 -10.93 5.63 -7.24
CA VAL A 222 -9.66 6.32 -7.48
C VAL A 222 -8.51 5.33 -7.51
N LEU A 223 -7.41 5.73 -8.14
CA LEU A 223 -6.19 4.93 -8.19
C LEU A 223 -5.45 4.94 -6.84
N ASP A 224 -4.81 3.82 -6.51
CA ASP A 224 -3.86 3.72 -5.41
C ASP A 224 -2.79 4.81 -5.56
N THR A 225 -2.46 5.48 -4.46
CA THR A 225 -1.41 6.51 -4.41
C THR A 225 -0.08 6.00 -4.99
N TRP A 226 0.27 4.75 -4.73
CA TRP A 226 1.50 4.17 -5.26
C TRP A 226 1.45 3.94 -6.78
N PHE A 227 0.27 3.87 -7.39
CA PHE A 227 0.11 3.72 -8.84
C PHE A 227 0.43 5.01 -9.59
N SER A 228 0.32 6.17 -8.98
CA SER A 228 0.83 7.42 -9.53
C SER A 228 2.29 7.66 -9.15
N SER A 229 2.66 7.39 -7.90
CA SER A 229 4.01 7.69 -7.40
C SER A 229 5.12 6.78 -7.94
N TRP A 230 4.79 5.59 -8.46
CA TRP A 230 5.79 4.75 -9.12
C TRP A 230 6.32 5.35 -10.44
N LEU A 231 5.58 6.30 -11.00
CA LEU A 231 5.97 7.03 -12.21
C LEU A 231 6.90 8.22 -11.92
N TRP A 232 7.17 8.52 -10.66
CA TRP A 232 7.86 9.75 -10.30
C TRP A 232 9.20 9.96 -11.02
N PRO A 233 10.10 8.98 -11.15
CA PRO A 233 11.36 9.18 -11.88
C PRO A 233 11.18 9.65 -13.32
N ILE A 234 10.03 9.34 -13.92
CA ILE A 234 9.68 9.68 -15.30
C ILE A 234 8.84 10.96 -15.35
N SER A 235 7.82 11.04 -14.51
CA SER A 235 6.81 12.11 -14.57
C SER A 235 7.35 13.46 -14.12
N VAL A 236 8.32 13.51 -13.20
CA VAL A 236 8.93 14.76 -12.73
C VAL A 236 9.62 15.55 -13.84
N PHE A 237 10.05 14.86 -14.89
CA PHE A 237 10.66 15.45 -16.09
C PHE A 237 9.71 15.47 -17.29
N ASN A 238 8.40 15.39 -17.07
CA ASN A 238 7.37 15.30 -18.13
C ASN A 238 7.59 14.11 -19.11
N GLY A 239 8.35 13.10 -18.72
CA GLY A 239 8.79 12.01 -19.60
C GLY A 239 7.68 11.01 -19.97
N VAL A 240 6.47 11.14 -19.38
CA VAL A 240 5.30 10.35 -19.78
C VAL A 240 4.68 10.93 -21.05
N LEU A 241 4.57 12.26 -21.14
CA LEU A 241 3.97 12.95 -22.29
C LEU A 241 5.00 13.28 -23.38
N GLU A 242 6.23 13.57 -22.98
CA GLU A 242 7.34 13.93 -23.84
C GLU A 242 8.55 13.04 -23.54
N PRO A 243 8.55 11.77 -23.96
CA PRO A 243 9.53 10.76 -23.54
C PRO A 243 10.98 11.07 -23.94
N ASP A 244 11.18 11.92 -24.94
CA ASP A 244 12.50 12.27 -25.48
C ASP A 244 12.92 13.71 -25.19
N ASN A 245 12.27 14.38 -24.23
CA ASN A 245 12.63 15.76 -23.90
C ASN A 245 14.04 15.82 -23.26
N LYS A 246 14.63 17.02 -23.28
CA LYS A 246 16.04 17.23 -22.84
C LYS A 246 16.25 16.93 -21.35
N GLU A 247 15.27 17.20 -20.50
CA GLU A 247 15.41 17.01 -19.05
C GLU A 247 15.45 15.54 -18.71
N ILE A 248 14.51 14.73 -19.23
CA ILE A 248 14.51 13.30 -18.97
C ILE A 248 15.73 12.63 -19.57
N SER A 249 16.18 13.05 -20.75
CA SER A 249 17.38 12.51 -21.39
C SER A 249 18.66 12.83 -20.61
N TYR A 250 18.65 13.88 -19.78
CA TYR A 250 19.80 14.26 -18.96
C TYR A 250 19.76 13.66 -17.55
N TYR A 251 18.58 13.62 -16.91
CA TYR A 251 18.45 13.24 -15.51
C TYR A 251 18.03 11.79 -15.27
N TYR A 252 17.53 11.11 -16.27
CA TYR A 252 17.11 9.71 -16.16
C TYR A 252 18.10 8.80 -16.93
N PRO A 253 18.61 7.71 -16.29
CA PRO A 253 18.43 7.35 -14.90
C PRO A 253 19.18 8.29 -13.95
N THR A 254 18.65 8.44 -12.72
CA THR A 254 19.39 9.15 -11.67
C THR A 254 20.45 8.23 -11.03
N GLN A 255 21.39 8.80 -10.25
CA GLN A 255 22.42 8.02 -9.58
C GLN A 255 21.88 7.37 -8.32
N ASP A 256 21.31 8.16 -7.43
CA ASP A 256 20.97 7.74 -6.08
C ASP A 256 19.52 8.05 -5.71
N LEU A 257 18.83 7.06 -5.15
CA LEU A 257 17.56 7.22 -4.45
C LEU A 257 17.80 7.01 -2.96
N VAL A 258 17.42 7.97 -2.13
CA VAL A 258 17.49 7.85 -0.66
C VAL A 258 16.08 7.73 -0.10
N THR A 259 15.78 6.64 0.62
CA THR A 259 14.46 6.41 1.18
C THR A 259 14.47 5.48 2.40
N GLY A 260 13.34 5.36 3.07
CA GLY A 260 13.17 4.41 4.16
C GLY A 260 12.93 2.97 3.67
N PRO A 261 13.39 1.96 4.42
CA PRO A 261 13.21 0.56 4.05
C PRO A 261 11.76 0.08 4.11
N ASP A 262 10.91 0.78 4.83
CA ASP A 262 9.48 0.46 4.97
C ASP A 262 8.68 0.66 3.67
N ILE A 263 9.22 1.42 2.72
CA ILE A 263 8.63 1.60 1.39
C ILE A 263 9.46 0.97 0.26
N LEU A 264 10.38 0.07 0.59
CA LEU A 264 11.20 -0.65 -0.39
C LEU A 264 10.33 -1.38 -1.43
N PHE A 265 9.30 -2.10 -0.97
CA PHE A 265 8.37 -2.80 -1.86
C PHE A 265 7.34 -1.86 -2.49
N PHE A 266 6.72 -1.01 -1.69
CA PHE A 266 5.59 -0.18 -2.15
C PHE A 266 6.00 0.90 -3.14
N TRP A 267 7.23 1.37 -3.08
CA TRP A 267 7.71 2.47 -3.93
C TRP A 267 8.93 2.09 -4.77
N VAL A 268 10.02 1.66 -4.14
CA VAL A 268 11.28 1.40 -4.85
C VAL A 268 11.13 0.31 -5.90
N ALA A 269 10.63 -0.87 -5.51
CA ALA A 269 10.41 -1.98 -6.43
C ALA A 269 9.48 -1.59 -7.58
N ARG A 270 8.42 -0.83 -7.27
CA ARG A 270 7.46 -0.37 -8.27
C ARG A 270 8.05 0.66 -9.23
N MET A 271 8.90 1.57 -8.75
CA MET A 271 9.63 2.48 -9.65
C MET A 271 10.58 1.73 -10.59
N ILE A 272 11.26 0.68 -10.11
CA ILE A 272 12.09 -0.17 -10.96
C ILE A 272 11.23 -0.86 -12.03
N MET A 273 10.08 -1.44 -11.64
CA MET A 273 9.15 -2.06 -12.57
C MET A 273 8.65 -1.07 -13.63
N SER A 274 8.24 0.14 -13.23
CA SER A 274 7.76 1.15 -14.19
C SER A 274 8.87 1.66 -15.10
N GLY A 275 10.09 1.76 -14.61
CA GLY A 275 11.25 2.12 -15.42
C GLY A 275 11.46 1.14 -16.58
N TYR A 276 11.56 -0.15 -16.27
CA TYR A 276 11.72 -1.17 -17.32
C TYR A 276 10.48 -1.31 -18.21
N ALA A 277 9.26 -1.20 -17.65
CA ALA A 277 8.04 -1.34 -18.43
C ALA A 277 7.77 -0.19 -19.40
N LEU A 278 8.18 1.03 -19.07
CA LEU A 278 7.85 2.23 -19.84
C LEU A 278 9.03 2.83 -20.60
N ARG A 279 10.27 2.54 -20.17
CA ARG A 279 11.50 3.10 -20.76
C ARG A 279 12.55 2.06 -21.09
N ASP A 280 12.32 0.79 -20.75
CA ASP A 280 13.29 -0.31 -20.90
C ASP A 280 14.64 -0.01 -20.20
N GLU A 281 14.58 0.77 -19.12
CA GLU A 281 15.78 1.24 -18.41
C GLU A 281 15.50 1.43 -16.92
N LYS A 282 16.54 1.17 -16.09
CA LYS A 282 16.46 1.42 -14.64
C LYS A 282 16.21 2.90 -14.33
N PRO A 283 15.46 3.21 -13.25
CA PRO A 283 15.21 4.60 -12.88
C PRO A 283 16.35 5.26 -12.09
N PHE A 284 17.20 4.45 -11.42
CA PHE A 284 18.34 4.88 -10.60
C PHE A 284 19.35 3.73 -10.44
N SER A 285 20.60 4.08 -10.12
CA SER A 285 21.68 3.09 -9.95
C SER A 285 21.80 2.57 -8.52
N HIS A 286 21.58 3.43 -7.51
CA HIS A 286 21.71 3.03 -6.11
C HIS A 286 20.46 3.42 -5.32
N VAL A 287 20.11 2.56 -4.36
CA VAL A 287 19.06 2.83 -3.38
C VAL A 287 19.67 2.80 -1.98
N TYR A 288 19.83 3.98 -1.39
CA TYR A 288 20.32 4.11 -0.03
C TYR A 288 19.14 4.05 0.94
N LEU A 289 19.08 2.99 1.74
CA LEU A 289 18.01 2.74 2.70
C LEU A 289 18.42 3.27 4.08
N THR A 290 17.73 4.32 4.50
CA THR A 290 17.95 4.96 5.80
C THR A 290 17.38 4.11 6.94
N GLY A 291 17.79 4.42 8.18
CA GLY A 291 17.08 3.94 9.36
C GLY A 291 15.79 4.72 9.61
N LEU A 292 14.87 4.12 10.33
CA LEU A 292 13.66 4.79 10.82
C LEU A 292 13.92 5.34 12.22
N VAL A 293 13.38 6.53 12.50
CA VAL A 293 13.47 7.12 13.85
C VAL A 293 12.43 6.47 14.74
N ARG A 294 12.89 5.95 15.88
CA ARG A 294 12.07 5.32 16.92
C ARG A 294 12.17 6.07 18.22
N ASP A 295 11.19 5.92 19.08
CA ASP A 295 11.25 6.46 20.44
C ASP A 295 12.29 5.70 21.31
N GLY A 296 12.55 6.21 22.52
CA GLY A 296 13.49 5.58 23.44
C GLY A 296 13.15 4.15 23.89
N GLN A 297 11.94 3.66 23.54
CA GLN A 297 11.49 2.28 23.77
C GLN A 297 11.54 1.42 22.51
N GLY A 298 12.08 1.95 21.41
CA GLY A 298 12.19 1.26 20.13
C GLY A 298 10.89 1.19 19.30
N ARG A 299 9.83 1.91 19.70
CA ARG A 299 8.57 1.92 18.97
C ARG A 299 8.61 2.92 17.82
N LYS A 300 7.97 2.60 16.70
CA LYS A 300 7.82 3.54 15.58
C LYS A 300 7.07 4.79 16.07
N MET A 301 7.62 5.97 15.77
CA MET A 301 6.97 7.22 16.09
C MET A 301 5.69 7.41 15.28
N SER A 302 4.60 7.81 15.94
CA SER A 302 3.35 8.13 15.29
C SER A 302 2.58 9.22 16.04
N LYS A 303 1.82 10.02 15.32
CA LYS A 303 0.93 11.04 15.92
C LYS A 303 -0.11 10.40 16.84
N GLN A 304 -0.58 9.19 16.54
CA GLN A 304 -1.57 8.48 17.37
C GLN A 304 -1.03 8.05 18.72
N LEU A 305 0.25 7.67 18.78
CA LEU A 305 0.90 7.28 20.04
C LEU A 305 1.41 8.48 20.84
N GLY A 306 1.44 9.69 20.25
CA GLY A 306 1.97 10.88 20.92
C GLY A 306 3.46 10.77 21.30
N ASN A 307 4.20 9.84 20.70
CA ASN A 307 5.58 9.55 21.00
C ASN A 307 6.58 10.21 20.03
N SER A 308 6.08 11.09 19.16
CA SER A 308 6.92 11.89 18.26
C SER A 308 7.15 13.28 18.88
N PRO A 309 8.39 13.69 19.12
CA PRO A 309 8.66 15.04 19.60
C PRO A 309 8.23 16.06 18.54
N ASP A 310 7.89 17.26 18.99
CA ASP A 310 7.56 18.37 18.10
C ASP A 310 8.84 18.88 17.45
N ALA A 311 8.96 18.71 16.15
CA ALA A 311 10.15 19.10 15.38
C ALA A 311 10.39 20.62 15.43
N ILE A 312 9.34 21.43 15.49
CA ILE A 312 9.46 22.90 15.57
C ILE A 312 10.10 23.29 16.91
N LYS A 313 9.61 22.74 18.03
CA LYS A 313 10.20 22.98 19.35
C LYS A 313 11.65 22.53 19.45
N LEU A 314 11.98 21.39 18.83
CA LEU A 314 13.38 20.96 18.77
C LEU A 314 14.26 21.96 17.99
N MET A 315 13.77 22.45 16.87
CA MET A 315 14.50 23.46 16.07
C MET A 315 14.62 24.80 16.80
N GLU A 316 13.60 25.24 17.54
CA GLU A 316 13.67 26.42 18.39
C GLU A 316 14.71 26.29 19.50
N THR A 317 14.84 25.10 20.08
CA THR A 317 15.77 24.83 21.20
C THR A 317 17.21 24.63 20.75
N TYR A 318 17.39 23.81 19.71
CA TYR A 318 18.71 23.34 19.29
C TYR A 318 19.21 23.96 17.97
N GLY A 319 18.36 24.69 17.26
CA GLY A 319 18.60 25.14 15.89
C GLY A 319 18.33 24.02 14.86
N ALA A 320 17.93 24.40 13.67
CA ALA A 320 17.65 23.42 12.60
C ALA A 320 18.90 22.58 12.26
N ASP A 321 20.05 23.19 12.15
CA ASP A 321 21.30 22.48 11.90
C ASP A 321 21.70 21.54 13.03
N GLY A 322 21.45 21.94 14.29
CA GLY A 322 21.68 21.09 15.46
C GLY A 322 20.85 19.81 15.39
N VAL A 323 19.57 19.91 15.06
CA VAL A 323 18.68 18.75 14.91
C VAL A 323 19.12 17.87 13.72
N ARG A 324 19.38 18.46 12.57
CA ARG A 324 19.79 17.72 11.35
C ARG A 324 21.12 16.99 11.53
N VAL A 325 22.14 17.66 12.06
CA VAL A 325 23.45 17.08 12.29
C VAL A 325 23.35 15.97 13.35
N GLY A 326 22.61 16.23 14.44
CA GLY A 326 22.41 15.24 15.51
C GLY A 326 21.80 13.94 14.99
N LEU A 327 20.76 14.03 14.16
CA LEU A 327 20.12 12.86 13.53
C LEU A 327 21.07 12.14 12.56
N LEU A 328 21.77 12.86 11.70
CA LEU A 328 22.66 12.26 10.70
C LEU A 328 23.86 11.54 11.32
N LEU A 329 24.50 12.14 12.35
CA LEU A 329 25.63 11.52 13.05
C LEU A 329 25.24 10.24 13.80
N SER A 330 23.98 10.08 14.12
CA SER A 330 23.46 8.92 14.87
C SER A 330 22.91 7.83 13.97
N ALA A 331 22.67 8.13 12.68
CA ALA A 331 22.10 7.21 11.73
C ALA A 331 23.17 6.33 11.09
N ALA A 332 23.09 5.01 11.29
CA ALA A 332 23.82 4.03 10.49
C ALA A 332 22.94 3.54 9.36
N ALA A 333 23.51 3.36 8.17
CA ALA A 333 22.77 2.88 6.99
C ALA A 333 21.95 1.63 7.31
N GLY A 334 20.64 1.69 7.06
CA GLY A 334 19.71 0.58 7.21
C GLY A 334 19.42 0.13 8.66
N ASN A 335 19.89 0.84 9.66
CA ASN A 335 19.55 0.55 11.05
C ASN A 335 18.66 1.64 11.62
N ASP A 336 17.68 1.24 12.44
CA ASP A 336 16.80 2.19 13.11
C ASP A 336 17.55 3.03 14.13
N LEU A 337 17.15 4.28 14.27
CA LEU A 337 17.70 5.26 15.18
C LEU A 337 16.76 5.40 16.39
N LEU A 338 17.28 5.16 17.59
CA LEU A 338 16.59 5.56 18.82
C LEU A 338 16.79 7.05 19.04
N PHE A 339 15.69 7.82 19.03
CA PHE A 339 15.77 9.26 19.20
C PHE A 339 16.14 9.64 20.64
N ASP A 340 17.18 10.47 20.75
CA ASP A 340 17.63 11.08 22.01
C ASP A 340 17.88 12.58 21.76
N GLU A 341 17.29 13.45 22.56
CA GLU A 341 17.48 14.91 22.44
C GLU A 341 18.93 15.34 22.64
N ASN A 342 19.74 14.57 23.36
CA ASN A 342 21.17 14.83 23.51
C ASN A 342 21.91 14.86 22.17
N LEU A 343 21.41 14.13 21.17
CA LEU A 343 21.96 14.13 19.81
C LEU A 343 21.79 15.52 19.15
N CYS A 344 20.66 16.15 19.38
CA CYS A 344 20.41 17.52 18.89
C CYS A 344 21.34 18.52 19.57
N GLN A 345 21.60 18.36 20.86
CA GLN A 345 22.57 19.20 21.59
C GLN A 345 24.01 19.01 21.06
N GLN A 346 24.40 17.77 20.73
CA GLN A 346 25.70 17.51 20.11
C GLN A 346 25.81 18.18 18.75
N GLY A 347 24.77 18.10 17.91
CA GLY A 347 24.71 18.78 16.62
C GLY A 347 24.83 20.29 16.76
N LYS A 348 24.12 20.90 17.72
CA LYS A 348 24.23 22.34 18.03
C LYS A 348 25.67 22.74 18.44
N ASN A 349 26.30 21.94 19.29
CA ASN A 349 27.67 22.20 19.71
C ASN A 349 28.65 22.09 18.55
N PHE A 350 28.45 21.14 17.65
CA PHE A 350 29.26 20.98 16.44
C PHE A 350 29.11 22.19 15.50
N ALA A 351 27.86 22.61 15.22
CA ALA A 351 27.58 23.77 14.38
C ALA A 351 28.22 25.06 14.96
N ASN A 352 28.10 25.26 16.28
CA ASN A 352 28.75 26.39 16.97
C ASN A 352 30.26 26.35 16.86
N LYS A 353 30.88 25.17 16.91
CA LYS A 353 32.31 25.00 16.77
C LYS A 353 32.79 25.44 15.38
N ILE A 354 32.08 25.03 14.31
CA ILE A 354 32.36 25.46 12.94
C ILE A 354 32.19 26.97 12.82
N TRP A 355 31.10 27.51 13.33
CA TRP A 355 30.84 28.95 13.28
C TRP A 355 31.92 29.77 13.99
N ASN A 356 32.36 29.36 15.15
CA ASN A 356 33.42 30.05 15.88
C ASN A 356 34.78 29.97 15.17
N ALA A 357 35.10 28.82 14.56
CA ALA A 357 36.30 28.69 13.73
C ALA A 357 36.23 29.63 12.51
N PHE A 358 35.10 29.69 11.84
CA PHE A 358 34.91 30.62 10.72
C PHE A 358 35.07 32.08 11.14
N ARG A 359 34.47 32.49 12.27
CA ARG A 359 34.64 33.84 12.80
C ARG A 359 36.09 34.18 13.16
N LEU A 360 36.86 33.20 13.64
CA LEU A 360 38.27 33.39 13.89
C LEU A 360 39.05 33.64 12.58
N ILE A 361 38.79 32.83 11.57
CA ILE A 361 39.44 32.97 10.26
C ILE A 361 39.09 34.31 9.60
N GLN A 362 37.84 34.77 9.73
CA GLN A 362 37.42 36.08 9.19
C GLN A 362 38.17 37.28 9.79
N GLN A 363 38.78 37.13 10.96
CA GLN A 363 39.55 38.19 11.62
C GLN A 363 40.99 38.24 11.14
N TRP A 364 41.42 37.27 10.34
CA TRP A 364 42.77 37.24 9.80
C TRP A 364 42.85 38.11 8.54
N GLU A 365 43.87 38.93 8.46
CA GLU A 365 44.25 39.59 7.23
C GLU A 365 44.97 38.63 6.32
N VAL A 366 44.54 38.53 5.06
CA VAL A 366 45.18 37.67 4.05
C VAL A 366 46.25 38.51 3.38
N ASP A 367 47.50 38.11 3.53
CA ASP A 367 48.61 38.66 2.77
C ASP A 367 48.72 37.92 1.41
N GLU A 368 48.17 38.49 0.36
CA GLU A 368 48.16 37.96 -0.99
C GLU A 368 49.58 37.88 -1.62
N THR A 369 50.57 38.48 -0.98
CA THR A 369 51.98 38.42 -1.46
C THR A 369 52.74 37.19 -0.96
N LEU A 370 52.19 36.45 0.00
CA LEU A 370 52.81 35.23 0.46
C LEU A 370 52.52 34.09 -0.51
N GLU A 371 53.53 33.61 -1.21
CA GLU A 371 53.42 32.38 -2.00
C GLU A 371 53.03 31.23 -1.08
N THR A 372 52.05 30.43 -1.46
CA THR A 372 51.61 29.23 -0.74
C THR A 372 52.78 28.29 -0.63
N CYS A 373 53.31 28.12 0.57
CA CYS A 373 54.43 27.21 0.82
C CYS A 373 53.92 25.76 0.60
N ALA A 374 54.32 25.16 -0.51
CA ALA A 374 53.94 23.78 -0.89
C ALA A 374 54.44 22.70 0.11
N THR A 375 55.20 23.11 1.15
CA THR A 375 55.75 22.24 2.17
C THR A 375 54.91 22.08 3.42
N ALA A 376 53.78 22.79 3.57
CA ALA A 376 52.92 22.69 4.75
C ALA A 376 51.97 21.47 4.76
N THR A 377 51.89 20.72 3.69
CA THR A 377 51.00 19.51 3.59
C THR A 377 51.71 18.19 3.87
N ALA A 378 53.02 18.20 4.17
CA ALA A 378 53.81 16.98 4.44
C ALA A 378 53.89 16.63 5.94
N GLY A 379 52.81 16.78 6.70
CA GLY A 379 52.84 16.55 8.14
C GLY A 379 51.49 16.31 8.82
N ILE A 380 50.45 15.97 8.04
CA ILE A 380 49.16 15.52 8.59
C ILE A 380 48.91 14.12 8.04
N ASP A 381 49.51 13.12 8.67
CA ASP A 381 49.10 11.71 8.63
C ASP A 381 48.03 11.46 9.69
#